data_6311d74ab9f14244dec936da5098ebe5
#
_entry.id   6311d74ab9f14244dec936da5098ebe5
#
_cell.length_a   1.000
_cell.length_b   1.000
_cell.length_c   1.000
_cell.angle_alpha   90.00
_cell.angle_beta   90.00
_cell.angle_gamma   90.00
#
_symmetry.space_group_name_H-M   'P 1'
#
loop_
_entity.id
_entity.type
_entity.pdbx_description
1 polymer ?
#
loop_
_entity_poly.entity_id
_entity_poly.type
_entity_poly.pdbx_seq_one_letter_code
_entity_poly.pdbx_strand_id
1 'polypeptide(L)'
;MSALMLRRAGWNVDIYERVESELSGRGAGIVAQGELIQRLRVLGLATDALGVQITTRKILDALGRFTLEIECPQVLTAWERVYRLLRDAFSPAHYHRGRGLVGFEAQSDSVRAHLSDGESIEADLLVGADGL
;
A
#
# COMPACT_ATOMS: atom_id res chain seq x y z
N MET A 1 2.45 -1.75 -3.30
CA MET A 1 2.15 -1.45 -4.73
C MET A 1 3.43 -1.24 -5.54
N SER A 2 4.32 -0.32 -5.16
CA SER A 2 5.61 -0.07 -5.86
C SER A 2 6.40 -1.34 -6.13
N ALA A 3 6.53 -2.22 -5.13
CA ALA A 3 7.22 -3.49 -5.25
C ALA A 3 6.65 -4.40 -6.36
N LEU A 4 5.32 -4.52 -6.47
CA LEU A 4 4.68 -5.29 -7.54
C LEU A 4 4.90 -4.66 -8.92
N MET A 5 4.89 -3.33 -9.01
CA MET A 5 5.18 -2.62 -10.26
C MET A 5 6.64 -2.81 -10.69
N LEU A 6 7.58 -2.72 -9.76
CA LEU A 6 9.01 -2.96 -10.02
C LEU A 6 9.25 -4.42 -10.46
N ARG A 7 8.66 -5.40 -9.77
CA ARG A 7 8.76 -6.81 -10.21
C ARG A 7 8.22 -7.02 -11.62
N ARG A 8 7.10 -6.38 -11.96
CA ARG A 8 6.56 -6.43 -13.32
C ARG A 8 7.50 -5.80 -14.35
N ALA A 9 8.29 -4.82 -13.97
CA ALA A 9 9.34 -4.21 -14.79
C ALA A 9 10.65 -5.03 -14.84
N GLY A 10 10.68 -6.21 -14.21
CA GLY A 10 11.83 -7.12 -14.24
C GLY A 10 12.81 -6.97 -13.07
N TRP A 11 12.52 -6.13 -12.08
CA TRP A 11 13.37 -5.98 -10.90
C TRP A 11 13.22 -7.17 -9.95
N ASN A 12 14.33 -7.57 -9.33
CA ASN A 12 14.29 -8.40 -8.13
C ASN A 12 14.01 -7.50 -6.93
N VAL A 13 12.94 -7.79 -6.17
CA VAL A 13 12.45 -6.88 -5.14
C VAL A 13 12.19 -7.63 -3.85
N ASP A 14 12.76 -7.14 -2.76
CA ASP A 14 12.48 -7.54 -1.40
C ASP A 14 11.79 -6.41 -0.64
N ILE A 15 10.85 -6.75 0.24
CA ILE A 15 10.15 -5.82 1.13
C ILE A 15 10.59 -6.11 2.56
N TYR A 16 10.97 -5.06 3.28
CA TYR A 16 11.32 -5.10 4.70
C TYR A 16 10.30 -4.30 5.49
N GLU A 17 9.58 -4.97 6.40
CA GLU A 17 8.55 -4.39 7.26
C GLU A 17 9.01 -4.48 8.73
N ARG A 18 9.00 -3.34 9.42
CA ARG A 18 9.44 -3.26 10.83
C ARG A 18 8.52 -4.03 11.79
N VAL A 19 7.24 -4.16 11.44
CA VAL A 19 6.28 -4.86 12.28
C VAL A 19 6.34 -6.36 12.01
N GLU A 20 6.57 -7.14 13.06
CA GLU A 20 6.68 -8.60 12.97
C GLU A 20 5.31 -9.25 12.71
N SER A 21 4.27 -8.76 13.40
CA SER A 21 2.91 -9.28 13.25
C SER A 21 2.26 -8.89 11.92
N GLU A 22 1.25 -9.65 11.51
CA GLU A 22 0.41 -9.27 10.37
C GLU A 22 -0.23 -7.91 10.59
N LEU A 23 -0.26 -7.07 9.55
CA LEU A 23 -0.88 -5.74 9.59
C LEU A 23 -2.41 -5.79 9.41
N SER A 24 -2.99 -7.00 9.30
CA SER A 24 -4.43 -7.20 9.22
C SER A 24 -5.15 -6.65 10.47
N GLY A 25 -6.37 -6.15 10.29
CA GLY A 25 -7.14 -5.53 11.37
C GLY A 25 -6.73 -4.10 11.71
N ARG A 26 -5.75 -3.53 11.03
CA ARG A 26 -5.34 -2.13 11.17
C ARG A 26 -5.95 -1.29 10.06
N GLY A 27 -6.24 -0.06 10.37
CA GLY A 27 -6.64 0.93 9.40
C GLY A 27 -8.11 1.28 9.40
N ALA A 28 -8.41 2.36 8.68
CA ALA A 28 -9.74 2.95 8.55
C ALA A 28 -10.38 2.57 7.22
N GLY A 29 -11.66 2.96 7.07
CA GLY A 29 -12.30 3.02 5.77
C GLY A 29 -11.58 4.05 4.90
N ILE A 30 -11.35 3.72 3.66
CA ILE A 30 -10.72 4.58 2.67
C ILE A 30 -11.57 4.67 1.40
N VAL A 31 -11.35 5.73 0.64
CA VAL A 31 -11.89 5.85 -0.72
C VAL A 31 -10.84 5.31 -1.70
N ALA A 32 -11.20 4.27 -2.43
CA ALA A 32 -10.38 3.80 -3.54
C ALA A 32 -10.62 4.72 -4.75
N GLN A 33 -9.66 5.61 -4.98
CA GLN A 33 -9.68 6.51 -6.12
C GLN A 33 -9.47 5.75 -7.45
N GLY A 34 -9.89 6.35 -8.54
CA GLY A 34 -9.82 5.74 -9.87
C GLY A 34 -8.42 5.28 -10.26
N GLU A 35 -7.40 6.07 -9.95
CA GLU A 35 -6.00 5.73 -10.21
C GLU A 35 -5.56 4.48 -9.42
N LEU A 36 -5.97 4.35 -8.16
CA LEU A 36 -5.67 3.16 -7.37
C LEU A 36 -6.26 1.92 -8.03
N ILE A 37 -7.56 1.98 -8.38
CA ILE A 37 -8.26 0.86 -9.02
C ILE A 37 -7.60 0.49 -10.36
N GLN A 38 -7.27 1.49 -11.16
CA GLN A 38 -6.60 1.28 -12.45
C GLN A 38 -5.24 0.59 -12.27
N ARG A 39 -4.43 1.02 -11.30
CA ARG A 39 -3.14 0.39 -11.01
C ARG A 39 -3.27 -1.04 -10.51
N LEU A 40 -4.28 -1.34 -9.68
CA LEU A 40 -4.55 -2.70 -9.25
C LEU A 40 -4.92 -3.60 -10.44
N ARG A 41 -5.75 -3.11 -11.37
CA ARG A 41 -6.10 -3.81 -12.61
C ARG A 41 -4.89 -4.05 -13.52
N VAL A 42 -4.01 -3.06 -13.66
CA VAL A 42 -2.75 -3.21 -14.42
C VAL A 42 -1.88 -4.31 -13.81
N LEU A 43 -1.91 -4.48 -12.49
CA LEU A 43 -1.23 -5.58 -11.80
C LEU A 43 -1.95 -6.94 -11.93
N GLY A 44 -3.11 -6.99 -12.61
CA GLY A 44 -3.91 -8.21 -12.76
C GLY A 44 -4.72 -8.58 -11.53
N LEU A 45 -4.90 -7.63 -10.59
CA LEU A 45 -5.61 -7.88 -9.33
C LEU A 45 -7.11 -7.65 -9.49
N ALA A 46 -7.92 -8.54 -8.89
CA ALA A 46 -9.37 -8.45 -8.94
C ALA A 46 -9.87 -7.26 -8.10
N THR A 47 -10.58 -6.33 -8.72
CA THR A 47 -11.08 -5.12 -8.06
C THR A 47 -12.59 -5.11 -7.85
N ASP A 48 -13.32 -6.09 -8.38
CA ASP A 48 -14.80 -6.09 -8.39
C ASP A 48 -15.40 -6.22 -6.97
N ALA A 49 -14.71 -6.94 -6.09
CA ALA A 49 -15.10 -7.10 -4.69
C ALA A 49 -14.31 -6.20 -3.72
N LEU A 50 -13.62 -5.18 -4.24
CA LEU A 50 -12.74 -4.33 -3.42
C LEU A 50 -13.52 -3.54 -2.37
N GLY A 51 -14.76 -3.12 -2.67
CA GLY A 51 -15.56 -2.30 -1.76
C GLY A 51 -16.98 -2.08 -2.26
N VAL A 52 -17.65 -1.10 -1.68
CA VAL A 52 -19.01 -0.69 -2.04
C VAL A 52 -18.93 0.54 -2.94
N GLN A 53 -19.60 0.45 -4.09
CA GLN A 53 -19.74 1.59 -4.96
C GLN A 53 -20.84 2.53 -4.45
N ILE A 54 -20.51 3.80 -4.31
CA ILE A 54 -21.47 4.86 -4.02
C ILE A 54 -21.47 5.87 -5.16
N THR A 55 -22.61 6.56 -5.35
CA THR A 55 -22.79 7.54 -6.41
C THR A 55 -22.88 8.96 -5.89
N THR A 56 -23.29 9.12 -4.63
CA THR A 56 -23.57 10.43 -4.06
C THR A 56 -22.96 10.58 -2.67
N ARG A 57 -22.65 11.82 -2.30
CA ARG A 57 -22.26 12.24 -0.96
C ARG A 57 -23.29 13.22 -0.42
N LYS A 58 -23.80 12.94 0.77
CA LYS A 58 -24.72 13.83 1.48
C LYS A 58 -23.97 14.60 2.55
N ILE A 59 -24.21 15.89 2.62
CA ILE A 59 -23.65 16.79 3.65
C ILE A 59 -24.77 17.15 4.61
N LEU A 60 -24.50 17.02 5.89
CA LEU A 60 -25.40 17.37 6.98
C LEU A 60 -24.84 18.56 7.75
N ASP A 61 -25.72 19.39 8.32
CA ASP A 61 -25.33 20.44 9.26
C ASP A 61 -25.03 19.86 10.66
N ALA A 62 -24.64 20.73 11.59
CA ALA A 62 -24.34 20.34 12.96
C ALA A 62 -25.55 19.77 13.75
N LEU A 63 -26.77 19.97 13.26
CA LEU A 63 -28.00 19.42 13.81
C LEU A 63 -28.48 18.15 13.09
N GLY A 64 -27.67 17.63 12.17
CA GLY A 64 -27.97 16.43 11.38
C GLY A 64 -28.97 16.66 10.26
N ARG A 65 -29.30 17.91 9.90
CA ARG A 65 -30.22 18.22 8.81
C ARG A 65 -29.49 18.19 7.47
N PHE A 66 -30.12 17.62 6.50
CA PHE A 66 -29.60 17.56 5.12
C PHE A 66 -29.45 18.98 4.53
N THR A 67 -28.25 19.26 4.02
CA THR A 67 -27.90 20.55 3.42
C THR A 67 -27.58 20.48 1.93
N LEU A 68 -26.88 19.42 1.52
CA LEU A 68 -26.40 19.32 0.14
C LEU A 68 -26.18 17.85 -0.24
N GLU A 69 -26.46 17.55 -1.50
CA GLU A 69 -26.08 16.29 -2.15
C GLU A 69 -25.17 16.58 -3.33
N ILE A 70 -24.06 15.86 -3.39
CA ILE A 70 -23.05 16.01 -4.44
C ILE A 70 -22.94 14.66 -5.15
N GLU A 71 -23.05 14.67 -6.46
CA GLU A 71 -22.71 13.50 -7.27
C GLU A 71 -21.20 13.22 -7.15
N CYS A 72 -20.85 12.04 -6.64
CA CYS A 72 -19.47 11.69 -6.31
C CYS A 72 -19.27 10.16 -6.42
N PRO A 73 -19.24 9.62 -7.65
CA PRO A 73 -19.04 8.18 -7.85
C PRO A 73 -17.67 7.75 -7.33
N GLN A 74 -17.67 6.83 -6.38
CA GLN A 74 -16.44 6.34 -5.77
C GLN A 74 -16.63 4.96 -5.12
N VAL A 75 -15.54 4.25 -4.87
CA VAL A 75 -15.55 2.96 -4.18
C VAL A 75 -15.09 3.17 -2.73
N LEU A 76 -15.96 2.88 -1.78
CA LEU A 76 -15.60 2.84 -0.36
C LEU A 76 -15.08 1.44 -0.02
N THR A 77 -13.89 1.39 0.56
CA THR A 77 -13.23 0.14 0.94
C THR A 77 -12.55 0.28 2.31
N ALA A 78 -12.02 -0.80 2.84
CA ALA A 78 -11.14 -0.78 4.00
C ALA A 78 -9.68 -0.88 3.54
N TRP A 79 -8.78 -0.17 4.26
CA TRP A 79 -7.34 -0.26 4.03
C TRP A 79 -6.87 -1.73 4.04
N GLU A 80 -7.39 -2.53 4.95
CA GLU A 80 -7.07 -3.94 5.08
C GLU A 80 -7.35 -4.74 3.80
N ARG A 81 -8.45 -4.46 3.09
CA ARG A 81 -8.77 -5.14 1.83
C ARG A 81 -7.73 -4.85 0.75
N VAL A 82 -7.33 -3.59 0.62
CA VAL A 82 -6.27 -3.19 -0.32
C VAL A 82 -4.94 -3.81 0.09
N TYR A 83 -4.62 -3.76 1.38
CA TYR A 83 -3.40 -4.36 1.92
C TYR A 83 -3.34 -5.86 1.62
N ARG A 84 -4.36 -6.63 1.96
CA ARG A 84 -4.41 -8.08 1.69
C ARG A 84 -4.27 -8.39 0.21
N LEU A 85 -5.00 -7.69 -0.64
CA LEU A 85 -4.94 -7.87 -2.09
C LEU A 85 -3.51 -7.70 -2.63
N LEU A 86 -2.80 -6.68 -2.18
CA LEU A 86 -1.41 -6.42 -2.57
C LEU A 86 -0.43 -7.41 -1.92
N ARG A 87 -0.66 -7.76 -0.65
CA ARG A 87 0.17 -8.67 0.12
C ARG A 87 0.13 -10.08 -0.44
N ASP A 88 -1.05 -10.57 -0.78
CA ASP A 88 -1.25 -11.93 -1.31
C ASP A 88 -0.70 -12.09 -2.74
N ALA A 89 -0.62 -10.98 -3.48
CA ALA A 89 0.01 -10.94 -4.79
C ALA A 89 1.54 -10.91 -4.75
N PHE A 90 2.13 -10.64 -3.57
CA PHE A 90 3.59 -10.58 -3.42
C PHE A 90 4.13 -11.89 -2.83
N SER A 91 5.28 -12.36 -3.34
CA SER A 91 5.89 -13.61 -2.88
C SER A 91 6.26 -13.56 -1.39
N PRO A 92 5.82 -14.51 -0.57
CA PRO A 92 6.18 -14.57 0.85
C PRO A 92 7.69 -14.66 1.10
N ALA A 93 8.44 -15.30 0.18
CA ALA A 93 9.89 -15.46 0.29
C ALA A 93 10.67 -14.14 0.20
N HIS A 94 10.03 -13.09 -0.34
CA HIS A 94 10.62 -11.75 -0.51
C HIS A 94 9.95 -10.70 0.39
N TYR A 95 9.19 -11.12 1.41
CA TYR A 95 8.53 -10.22 2.36
C TYR A 95 9.03 -10.51 3.78
N HIS A 96 9.94 -9.67 4.27
CA HIS A 96 10.66 -9.85 5.52
C HIS A 96 10.05 -8.99 6.62
N ARG A 97 9.41 -9.61 7.59
CA ARG A 97 8.80 -8.92 8.74
C ARG A 97 9.76 -8.84 9.92
N GLY A 98 9.49 -7.90 10.84
CA GLY A 98 10.31 -7.68 12.02
C GLY A 98 11.66 -7.03 11.71
N ARG A 99 11.86 -6.56 10.49
CA ARG A 99 13.14 -6.03 9.99
C ARG A 99 12.96 -4.60 9.50
N GLY A 100 13.08 -3.65 10.41
CA GLY A 100 12.95 -2.23 10.10
C GLY A 100 14.25 -1.62 9.57
N LEU A 101 14.14 -0.64 8.68
CA LEU A 101 15.27 0.20 8.27
C LEU A 101 15.67 1.11 9.43
N VAL A 102 16.96 1.15 9.80
CA VAL A 102 17.51 2.06 10.81
C VAL A 102 18.40 3.13 10.22
N GLY A 103 18.87 2.95 8.99
CA GLY A 103 19.69 3.92 8.27
C GLY A 103 20.06 3.43 6.89
N PHE A 104 20.61 4.30 6.06
CA PHE A 104 21.15 3.92 4.76
C PHE A 104 22.30 4.82 4.34
N GLU A 105 23.14 4.32 3.45
CA GLU A 105 24.25 5.02 2.81
C GLU A 105 24.07 4.93 1.30
N ALA A 106 23.93 6.09 0.63
CA ALA A 106 23.90 6.15 -0.82
C ALA A 106 25.34 6.13 -1.37
N GLN A 107 25.57 5.30 -2.36
CA GLN A 107 26.82 5.21 -3.12
C GLN A 107 26.56 5.67 -4.58
N SER A 108 27.61 5.68 -5.41
CA SER A 108 27.47 6.10 -6.81
C SER A 108 26.49 5.23 -7.59
N ASP A 109 26.51 3.93 -7.37
CA ASP A 109 25.79 2.94 -8.17
C ASP A 109 24.94 1.98 -7.33
N SER A 110 24.95 2.13 -6.01
CA SER A 110 24.20 1.28 -5.08
C SER A 110 23.75 2.06 -3.84
N VAL A 111 22.93 1.41 -3.04
CA VAL A 111 22.54 1.88 -1.71
C VAL A 111 22.73 0.75 -0.72
N ARG A 112 23.36 1.05 0.42
CA ARG A 112 23.47 0.12 1.54
C ARG A 112 22.45 0.49 2.60
N ALA A 113 21.52 -0.42 2.87
CA ALA A 113 20.48 -0.29 3.89
C ALA A 113 20.88 -1.05 5.15
N HIS A 114 20.77 -0.42 6.32
CA HIS A 114 21.02 -1.02 7.62
C HIS A 114 19.71 -1.38 8.29
N LEU A 115 19.56 -2.62 8.73
CA LEU A 115 18.34 -3.14 9.33
C LEU A 115 18.45 -3.25 10.86
N SER A 116 17.30 -3.29 11.52
CA SER A 116 17.18 -3.33 12.98
C SER A 116 17.75 -4.61 13.64
N ASP A 117 17.94 -5.67 12.87
CA ASP A 117 18.58 -6.92 13.31
C ASP A 117 20.11 -6.90 13.19
N GLY A 118 20.70 -5.78 12.73
CA GLY A 118 22.14 -5.60 12.55
C GLY A 118 22.64 -6.03 11.17
N GLU A 119 21.80 -6.61 10.31
CA GLU A 119 22.18 -6.90 8.93
C GLU A 119 22.24 -5.65 8.08
N SER A 120 23.07 -5.71 7.03
CA SER A 120 23.13 -4.68 5.98
C SER A 120 22.89 -5.33 4.63
N ILE A 121 22.12 -4.65 3.79
CA ILE A 121 21.74 -5.11 2.46
C ILE A 121 22.22 -4.08 1.46
N GLU A 122 22.79 -4.56 0.36
CA GLU A 122 23.15 -3.74 -0.78
C GLU A 122 22.15 -3.94 -1.92
N ALA A 123 21.73 -2.85 -2.54
CA ALA A 123 20.74 -2.84 -3.63
C ALA A 123 21.00 -1.68 -4.59
N ASP A 124 20.51 -1.80 -5.82
CA ASP A 124 20.57 -0.73 -6.83
C ASP A 124 19.58 0.40 -6.51
N LEU A 125 18.50 0.09 -5.78
CA LEU A 125 17.42 1.05 -5.46
C LEU A 125 16.83 0.76 -4.07
N LEU A 126 16.70 1.79 -3.26
CA LEU A 126 15.93 1.78 -2.01
C LEU A 126 14.69 2.66 -2.16
N VAL A 127 13.53 2.11 -1.83
CA VAL A 127 12.26 2.84 -1.84
C VAL A 127 11.73 2.96 -0.41
N GLY A 128 11.75 4.17 0.15
CA GLY A 128 11.08 4.48 1.42
C GLY A 128 9.56 4.49 1.22
N ALA A 129 8.85 3.62 1.93
CA ALA A 129 7.39 3.49 1.85
C ALA A 129 6.74 3.36 3.24
N ASP A 130 7.37 3.95 4.24
CA ASP A 130 7.06 3.85 5.66
C ASP A 130 5.98 4.85 6.12
N GLY A 131 5.53 5.71 5.23
CA GLY A 131 4.54 6.74 5.50
C GLY A 131 5.13 7.98 6.20
N LEU A 132 4.27 8.78 6.79
CA LEU A 132 4.60 9.98 7.58
C LEU A 132 4.31 9.73 9.05
#